data_647979ef3c6a15e6d4654b9ca2876503
#
_entry.id   647979ef3c6a15e6d4654b9ca2876503
#
_cell.length_a   1.000
_cell.length_b   1.000
_cell.length_c   1.000
_cell.angle_alpha   90.00
_cell.angle_beta   90.00
_cell.angle_gamma   90.00
#
_symmetry.space_group_name_H-M   'P 1'
#
loop_
_entity.id
_entity.type
_entity.pdbx_description
1 polymer ?
#
loop_
_entity_poly.entity_id
_entity_poly.type
_entity_poly.pdbx_seq_one_letter_code
_entity_poly.pdbx_strand_id
1 'polypeptide(L)'
;PAVDIVPGGRYDDVDIVMVRENTEGLYVGIEHYIKIGDDHRAAAESVALITRAGSERIIRYAFEYAVKHGRKKVTLVHKANILKFSQGLFLDVGRMIAQEYAGRVEFEDQIVDAMAMKLVLNPEKFDVIVTTNLFGDILSDQISGLVGGLGLAPGANIGVNGAIFEAVHGTAPDIAGKN
;
A
#
# COMPACT_ATOMS: atom_id res chain seq x y z
N PRO A 1 15.16 1.16 -0.40
CA PRO A 1 16.22 1.08 0.64
C PRO A 1 16.49 2.44 1.29
N ALA A 2 16.84 2.41 2.58
CA ALA A 2 17.29 3.61 3.27
C ALA A 2 18.59 4.13 2.65
N VAL A 3 18.78 5.44 2.67
CA VAL A 3 19.99 6.08 2.12
C VAL A 3 20.62 6.99 3.17
N ASP A 4 21.92 6.89 3.37
CA ASP A 4 22.72 7.68 4.31
C ASP A 4 22.78 9.19 4.01
N ILE A 5 22.01 9.68 3.04
CA ILE A 5 22.06 11.07 2.57
C ILE A 5 21.30 12.02 3.51
N VAL A 6 20.39 11.50 4.33
CA VAL A 6 19.58 12.34 5.23
C VAL A 6 20.16 12.31 6.64
N PRO A 7 20.81 13.40 7.10
CA PRO A 7 21.32 13.47 8.46
C PRO A 7 20.20 13.28 9.49
N GLY A 8 20.34 12.31 10.38
CA GLY A 8 19.36 12.00 11.42
C GLY A 8 18.27 11.02 11.00
N GLY A 9 18.45 10.28 9.92
CA GLY A 9 17.65 9.11 9.60
C GLY A 9 17.65 8.13 10.76
N ARG A 10 16.44 7.60 11.10
CA ARG A 10 16.30 6.71 12.27
C ARG A 10 16.73 5.27 11.97
N TYR A 11 16.78 4.89 10.70
CA TYR A 11 17.03 3.51 10.25
C TYR A 11 17.97 3.49 9.06
N ASP A 12 19.01 2.66 9.16
CA ASP A 12 20.04 2.52 8.12
C ASP A 12 19.81 1.30 7.22
N ASP A 13 18.99 0.33 7.67
CA ASP A 13 18.77 -0.95 6.98
C ASP A 13 17.28 -1.22 6.76
N VAL A 14 16.64 -0.36 5.96
CA VAL A 14 15.24 -0.53 5.55
C VAL A 14 15.17 -0.68 4.03
N ASP A 15 14.73 -1.84 3.58
CA ASP A 15 14.51 -2.14 2.15
C ASP A 15 13.15 -2.80 1.96
N ILE A 16 12.11 -2.00 1.83
CA ILE A 16 10.72 -2.41 1.70
C ILE A 16 10.22 -2.11 0.30
N VAL A 17 9.50 -3.05 -0.28
CA VAL A 17 8.74 -2.88 -1.52
C VAL A 17 7.26 -2.78 -1.19
N MET A 18 6.61 -1.67 -1.55
CA MET A 18 5.18 -1.49 -1.41
C MET A 18 4.48 -1.82 -2.74
N VAL A 19 3.58 -2.78 -2.71
CA VAL A 19 2.70 -3.15 -3.82
C VAL A 19 1.30 -2.67 -3.49
N ARG A 20 0.89 -1.54 -4.10
CA ARG A 20 -0.38 -0.86 -3.87
C ARG A 20 -1.35 -1.16 -5.00
N GLU A 21 -2.56 -1.65 -4.69
CA GLU A 21 -3.67 -1.66 -5.63
C GLU A 21 -4.03 -0.18 -5.94
N ASN A 22 -4.21 0.19 -7.21
CA ASN A 22 -4.42 1.59 -7.61
C ASN A 22 -5.62 1.81 -8.53
N THR A 23 -6.49 0.81 -8.75
CA THR A 23 -7.62 0.91 -9.69
C THR A 23 -8.99 0.90 -9.01
N GLU A 24 -9.06 0.53 -7.73
CA GLU A 24 -10.31 0.40 -6.99
C GLU A 24 -10.20 0.97 -5.55
N GLY A 25 -11.04 0.57 -4.63
CA GLY A 25 -11.09 1.08 -3.27
C GLY A 25 -11.96 2.33 -3.16
N LEU A 26 -11.60 3.26 -2.31
CA LEU A 26 -12.27 4.57 -2.18
C LEU A 26 -12.00 5.48 -3.38
N TYR A 27 -10.94 5.25 -4.11
CA TYR A 27 -10.54 6.03 -5.30
C TYR A 27 -11.44 5.83 -6.51
N VAL A 28 -12.44 4.94 -6.46
CA VAL A 28 -13.49 4.84 -7.48
C VAL A 28 -14.40 6.07 -7.52
N GLY A 29 -14.36 6.93 -6.48
CA GLY A 29 -15.09 8.19 -6.42
C GLY A 29 -16.61 8.03 -6.27
N ILE A 30 -17.10 6.92 -5.71
CA ILE A 30 -18.52 6.73 -5.42
C ILE A 30 -18.81 7.31 -4.04
N GLU A 31 -19.26 8.56 -4.02
CA GLU A 31 -19.66 9.25 -2.80
C GLU A 31 -20.79 10.24 -3.04
N HIS A 32 -21.58 10.52 -2.03
CA HIS A 32 -22.66 11.49 -2.11
C HIS A 32 -23.08 11.99 -0.72
N TYR A 33 -23.78 13.14 -0.75
CA TYR A 33 -24.46 13.66 0.44
C TYR A 33 -25.83 13.02 0.64
N ILE A 34 -26.16 12.79 1.90
CA ILE A 34 -27.49 12.33 2.32
C ILE A 34 -28.24 13.54 2.85
N LYS A 35 -29.40 13.83 2.26
CA LYS A 35 -30.31 14.89 2.70
C LYS A 35 -31.17 14.38 3.88
N ILE A 36 -31.27 15.20 4.94
CA ILE A 36 -32.16 14.97 6.09
C ILE A 36 -32.96 16.25 6.34
N GLY A 37 -34.27 16.21 6.17
CA GLY A 37 -35.12 17.41 6.23
C GLY A 37 -34.72 18.43 5.15
N ASP A 38 -34.44 19.66 5.53
CA ASP A 38 -34.02 20.74 4.62
C ASP A 38 -32.49 20.86 4.47
N ASP A 39 -31.73 20.09 5.26
CA ASP A 39 -30.27 20.08 5.15
C ASP A 39 -29.82 19.09 4.06
N HIS A 40 -29.34 19.63 2.93
CA HIS A 40 -28.84 18.86 1.80
C HIS A 40 -27.48 18.21 2.02
N ARG A 41 -26.79 18.52 3.12
CA ARG A 41 -25.47 18.01 3.48
C ARG A 41 -25.43 17.45 4.91
N ALA A 42 -26.55 16.90 5.36
CA ALA A 42 -26.72 16.41 6.73
C ALA A 42 -25.81 15.21 7.03
N ALA A 43 -25.46 14.42 6.03
CA ALA A 43 -24.48 13.35 6.12
C ALA A 43 -23.80 13.16 4.76
N ALA A 44 -22.68 12.40 4.76
CA ALA A 44 -22.03 11.96 3.53
C ALA A 44 -21.61 10.51 3.67
N GLU A 45 -21.64 9.76 2.57
CA GLU A 45 -21.12 8.41 2.53
C GLU A 45 -20.21 8.20 1.31
N SER A 46 -19.23 7.33 1.47
CA SER A 46 -18.29 6.91 0.43
C SER A 46 -18.26 5.39 0.37
N VAL A 47 -18.17 4.84 -0.84
CA VAL A 47 -18.15 3.39 -1.10
C VAL A 47 -16.75 2.95 -1.47
N ALA A 48 -16.19 2.05 -0.69
CA ALA A 48 -14.94 1.37 -1.02
C ALA A 48 -15.25 0.07 -1.78
N LEU A 49 -14.94 0.04 -3.07
CA LEU A 49 -15.14 -1.14 -3.91
C LEU A 49 -13.88 -2.02 -3.87
N ILE A 50 -14.03 -3.27 -3.46
CA ILE A 50 -12.99 -4.29 -3.53
C ILE A 50 -13.53 -5.46 -4.34
N THR A 51 -12.85 -5.79 -5.43
CA THR A 51 -13.22 -6.92 -6.29
C THR A 51 -12.28 -8.10 -6.09
N ARG A 52 -12.78 -9.31 -6.33
CA ARG A 52 -11.94 -10.51 -6.35
C ARG A 52 -10.85 -10.41 -7.41
N ALA A 53 -11.21 -9.98 -8.62
CA ALA A 53 -10.26 -9.87 -9.74
C ALA A 53 -9.14 -8.84 -9.45
N GLY A 54 -9.47 -7.69 -8.89
CA GLY A 54 -8.49 -6.69 -8.47
C GLY A 54 -7.58 -7.22 -7.36
N SER A 55 -8.16 -7.88 -6.36
CA SER A 55 -7.42 -8.51 -5.27
C SER A 55 -6.46 -9.60 -5.77
N GLU A 56 -6.94 -10.50 -6.63
CA GLU A 56 -6.11 -11.57 -7.23
C GLU A 56 -4.94 -10.98 -8.03
N ARG A 57 -5.19 -9.99 -8.86
CA ARG A 57 -4.18 -9.34 -9.70
C ARG A 57 -3.05 -8.76 -8.86
N ILE A 58 -3.37 -7.93 -7.87
CA ILE A 58 -2.35 -7.23 -7.09
C ILE A 58 -1.59 -8.15 -6.15
N ILE A 59 -2.28 -9.11 -5.52
CA ILE A 59 -1.65 -10.06 -4.61
C ILE A 59 -0.73 -11.01 -5.39
N ARG A 60 -1.19 -11.53 -6.52
CA ARG A 60 -0.38 -12.39 -7.39
C ARG A 60 0.87 -11.65 -7.87
N TYR A 61 0.72 -10.39 -8.28
CA TYR A 61 1.86 -9.55 -8.64
C TYR A 61 2.89 -9.44 -7.50
N ALA A 62 2.45 -9.24 -6.24
CA ALA A 62 3.34 -9.15 -5.11
C ALA A 62 4.15 -10.43 -4.87
N PHE A 63 3.53 -11.59 -4.98
CA PHE A 63 4.21 -12.88 -4.86
C PHE A 63 5.17 -13.15 -6.04
N GLU A 64 4.75 -12.87 -7.26
CA GLU A 64 5.60 -13.00 -8.46
C GLU A 64 6.81 -12.06 -8.38
N TYR A 65 6.59 -10.82 -7.91
CA TYR A 65 7.67 -9.89 -7.65
C TYR A 65 8.66 -10.45 -6.61
N ALA A 66 8.14 -10.97 -5.50
CA ALA A 66 8.97 -11.56 -4.45
C ALA A 66 9.84 -12.71 -4.99
N VAL A 67 9.24 -13.64 -5.73
CA VAL A 67 9.97 -14.75 -6.35
C VAL A 67 11.02 -14.27 -7.35
N LYS A 68 10.64 -13.35 -8.24
CA LYS A 68 11.52 -12.83 -9.31
C LYS A 68 12.74 -12.09 -8.75
N HIS A 69 12.56 -11.37 -7.63
CA HIS A 69 13.60 -10.53 -7.05
C HIS A 69 14.28 -11.14 -5.81
N GLY A 70 14.02 -12.42 -5.52
CA GLY A 70 14.64 -13.12 -4.39
C GLY A 70 14.20 -12.59 -3.02
N ARG A 71 13.04 -11.92 -2.96
CA ARG A 71 12.44 -11.45 -1.71
C ARG A 71 11.87 -12.65 -0.94
N LYS A 72 11.89 -12.57 0.37
CA LYS A 72 11.61 -13.72 1.24
C LYS A 72 10.18 -13.77 1.77
N LYS A 73 9.58 -12.61 1.98
CA LYS A 73 8.29 -12.50 2.67
C LYS A 73 7.35 -11.51 2.01
N VAL A 74 6.07 -11.89 1.92
CA VAL A 74 4.95 -11.02 1.55
C VAL A 74 4.07 -10.80 2.77
N THR A 75 3.89 -9.55 3.18
CA THR A 75 2.97 -9.12 4.24
C THR A 75 1.74 -8.48 3.60
N LEU A 76 0.58 -9.10 3.75
CA LEU A 76 -0.69 -8.57 3.28
C LEU A 76 -1.32 -7.68 4.37
N VAL A 77 -1.62 -6.42 4.02
CA VAL A 77 -2.19 -5.46 4.96
C VAL A 77 -3.67 -5.21 4.67
N HIS A 78 -4.51 -5.31 5.70
CA HIS A 78 -5.97 -5.26 5.60
C HIS A 78 -6.63 -4.61 6.83
N LYS A 79 -7.96 -4.45 6.80
CA LYS A 79 -8.81 -4.05 7.94
C LYS A 79 -10.03 -4.98 8.09
N ALA A 80 -9.86 -6.28 7.89
CA ALA A 80 -10.93 -7.26 7.88
C ALA A 80 -11.65 -7.45 9.24
N ASN A 81 -11.01 -7.02 10.34
CA ASN A 81 -11.64 -7.01 11.65
C ASN A 81 -12.84 -6.04 11.75
N ILE A 82 -12.87 -4.99 10.93
CA ILE A 82 -13.94 -4.00 10.83
C ILE A 82 -14.70 -4.15 9.51
N LEU A 83 -13.99 -4.11 8.38
CA LEU A 83 -14.55 -4.19 7.03
C LEU A 83 -14.61 -5.65 6.57
N LYS A 84 -15.51 -6.41 7.20
CA LYS A 84 -15.55 -7.88 7.11
C LYS A 84 -15.81 -8.42 5.70
N PHE A 85 -16.55 -7.69 4.88
CA PHE A 85 -16.85 -8.12 3.50
C PHE A 85 -15.78 -7.65 2.53
N SER A 86 -15.52 -6.37 2.41
CA SER A 86 -14.58 -5.83 1.43
C SER A 86 -13.12 -6.22 1.76
N GLN A 87 -12.65 -5.91 2.96
CA GLN A 87 -11.29 -6.26 3.37
C GLN A 87 -11.16 -7.76 3.73
N GLY A 88 -12.27 -8.40 4.14
CA GLY A 88 -12.33 -9.85 4.30
C GLY A 88 -12.11 -10.58 2.97
N LEU A 89 -12.75 -10.12 1.88
CA LEU A 89 -12.53 -10.64 0.53
C LEU A 89 -11.05 -10.54 0.13
N PHE A 90 -10.42 -9.38 0.36
CA PHE A 90 -9.00 -9.18 0.06
C PHE A 90 -8.11 -10.14 0.85
N LEU A 91 -8.37 -10.31 2.15
CA LEU A 91 -7.65 -11.23 3.01
C LEU A 91 -7.81 -12.70 2.59
N ASP A 92 -9.04 -13.13 2.28
CA ASP A 92 -9.33 -14.51 1.87
C ASP A 92 -8.63 -14.85 0.55
N VAL A 93 -8.65 -13.92 -0.42
CA VAL A 93 -7.90 -14.06 -1.68
C VAL A 93 -6.40 -14.16 -1.39
N GLY A 94 -5.88 -13.35 -0.49
CA GLY A 94 -4.47 -13.38 -0.10
C GLY A 94 -4.05 -14.72 0.46
N ARG A 95 -4.83 -15.26 1.39
CA ARG A 95 -4.57 -16.58 1.99
C ARG A 95 -4.66 -17.71 0.99
N MET A 96 -5.59 -17.62 0.04
CA MET A 96 -5.72 -18.61 -1.05
C MET A 96 -4.48 -18.59 -1.95
N ILE A 97 -4.07 -17.41 -2.42
CA ILE A 97 -2.89 -17.28 -3.30
C ILE A 97 -1.61 -17.68 -2.57
N ALA A 98 -1.46 -17.34 -1.29
CA ALA A 98 -0.28 -17.70 -0.51
C ALA A 98 -0.01 -19.21 -0.49
N GLN A 99 -1.05 -20.04 -0.55
CA GLN A 99 -0.89 -21.51 -0.61
C GLN A 99 -0.17 -21.95 -1.89
N GLU A 100 -0.36 -21.24 -3.02
CA GLU A 100 0.31 -21.55 -4.29
C GLU A 100 1.82 -21.26 -4.23
N TYR A 101 2.25 -20.40 -3.31
CA TYR A 101 3.65 -20.00 -3.11
C TYR A 101 4.30 -20.61 -1.87
N ALA A 102 3.60 -21.52 -1.19
CA ALA A 102 4.10 -22.18 0.01
C ALA A 102 5.47 -22.84 -0.24
N GLY A 103 6.41 -22.63 0.70
CA GLY A 103 7.79 -23.11 0.60
C GLY A 103 8.70 -22.27 -0.31
N ARG A 104 8.19 -21.28 -1.03
CA ARG A 104 8.98 -20.34 -1.85
C ARG A 104 9.05 -18.93 -1.25
N VAL A 105 7.92 -18.45 -0.73
CA VAL A 105 7.79 -17.12 -0.13
C VAL A 105 7.02 -17.26 1.17
N GLU A 106 7.51 -16.66 2.24
CA GLU A 106 6.80 -16.58 3.51
C GLU A 106 5.60 -15.62 3.37
N PHE A 107 4.50 -15.96 4.02
CA PHE A 107 3.28 -15.14 4.04
C PHE A 107 2.86 -14.81 5.47
N GLU A 108 2.53 -13.54 5.70
CA GLU A 108 1.83 -13.10 6.90
C GLU A 108 0.75 -12.08 6.54
N ASP A 109 -0.26 -11.95 7.40
CA ASP A 109 -1.23 -10.86 7.30
C ASP A 109 -1.17 -9.94 8.53
N GLN A 110 -1.43 -8.66 8.33
CA GLN A 110 -1.40 -7.63 9.37
C GLN A 110 -2.61 -6.70 9.24
N ILE A 111 -3.20 -6.33 10.37
CA ILE A 111 -4.18 -5.24 10.43
C ILE A 111 -3.45 -3.91 10.23
N VAL A 112 -4.00 -2.99 9.43
CA VAL A 112 -3.32 -1.77 8.97
C VAL A 112 -2.81 -0.87 10.10
N ASP A 113 -3.56 -0.73 11.18
CA ASP A 113 -3.13 0.07 12.35
C ASP A 113 -1.95 -0.58 13.09
N ALA A 114 -1.97 -1.91 13.24
CA ALA A 114 -0.83 -2.64 13.77
C ALA A 114 0.39 -2.57 12.83
N MET A 115 0.14 -2.60 11.52
CA MET A 115 1.21 -2.44 10.52
C MET A 115 1.86 -1.07 10.62
N ALA A 116 1.08 0.01 10.69
CA ALA A 116 1.59 1.37 10.84
C ALA A 116 2.49 1.52 12.08
N MET A 117 2.08 0.96 13.23
CA MET A 117 2.89 0.93 14.44
C MET A 117 4.18 0.12 14.23
N LYS A 118 4.08 -1.08 13.66
CA LYS A 118 5.23 -1.97 13.47
C LYS A 118 6.26 -1.40 12.49
N LEU A 119 5.84 -0.69 11.47
CA LEU A 119 6.74 0.03 10.55
C LEU A 119 7.58 1.08 11.28
N VAL A 120 7.04 1.74 12.31
CA VAL A 120 7.81 2.69 13.14
C VAL A 120 8.73 1.98 14.12
N LEU A 121 8.35 0.81 14.61
CA LEU A 121 9.13 0.10 15.65
C LEU A 121 10.22 -0.80 15.07
N ASN A 122 9.92 -1.53 14.01
CA ASN A 122 10.78 -2.57 13.44
C ASN A 122 10.59 -2.66 11.90
N PRO A 123 10.88 -1.61 11.13
CA PRO A 123 10.66 -1.62 9.67
C PRO A 123 11.49 -2.70 8.96
N GLU A 124 12.64 -3.05 9.48
CA GLU A 124 13.55 -4.09 8.95
C GLU A 124 12.94 -5.51 8.90
N LYS A 125 11.82 -5.72 9.59
CA LYS A 125 11.10 -7.01 9.58
C LYS A 125 10.21 -7.21 8.36
N PHE A 126 10.03 -6.18 7.56
CA PHE A 126 9.16 -6.22 6.38
C PHE A 126 9.97 -6.20 5.09
N ASP A 127 9.47 -6.91 4.09
CA ASP A 127 10.17 -7.08 2.81
C ASP A 127 9.27 -6.62 1.66
N VAL A 128 8.25 -7.39 1.26
CA VAL A 128 7.23 -6.95 0.31
C VAL A 128 5.91 -6.78 1.03
N ILE A 129 5.30 -5.61 0.93
CA ILE A 129 3.99 -5.30 1.51
C ILE A 129 2.98 -5.18 0.38
N VAL A 130 1.84 -5.87 0.48
CA VAL A 130 0.73 -5.74 -0.46
C VAL A 130 -0.53 -5.29 0.26
N THR A 131 -1.24 -4.33 -0.34
CA THR A 131 -2.44 -3.78 0.28
C THR A 131 -3.38 -3.11 -0.72
N THR A 132 -4.59 -2.78 -0.25
CA THR A 132 -5.59 -2.03 -1.00
C THR A 132 -5.19 -0.55 -1.16
N ASN A 133 -5.86 0.17 -2.05
CA ASN A 133 -5.45 1.49 -2.53
C ASN A 133 -5.20 2.51 -1.40
N LEU A 134 -6.19 2.82 -0.57
CA LEU A 134 -6.05 3.84 0.47
C LEU A 134 -4.96 3.50 1.50
N PHE A 135 -4.90 2.25 1.93
CA PHE A 135 -3.87 1.84 2.90
C PHE A 135 -2.48 1.88 2.28
N GLY A 136 -2.36 1.54 0.98
CA GLY A 136 -1.11 1.66 0.24
C GLY A 136 -0.64 3.10 0.12
N ASP A 137 -1.55 4.04 -0.11
CA ASP A 137 -1.26 5.47 -0.14
C ASP A 137 -0.64 5.95 1.18
N ILE A 138 -1.33 5.68 2.28
CA ILE A 138 -0.90 6.11 3.62
C ILE A 138 0.44 5.45 4.02
N LEU A 139 0.54 4.14 3.83
CA LEU A 139 1.72 3.40 4.26
C LEU A 139 2.95 3.65 3.39
N SER A 140 2.78 3.95 2.08
CA SER A 140 3.91 4.31 1.22
C SER A 140 4.55 5.62 1.63
N ASP A 141 3.76 6.62 2.01
CA ASP A 141 4.26 7.89 2.52
C ASP A 141 4.97 7.71 3.87
N GLN A 142 4.41 6.89 4.75
CA GLN A 142 5.06 6.55 6.01
C GLN A 142 6.42 5.86 5.79
N ILE A 143 6.49 4.86 4.89
CA ILE A 143 7.74 4.17 4.55
C ILE A 143 8.74 5.14 3.93
N SER A 144 8.28 6.03 3.04
CA SER A 144 9.13 7.06 2.45
C SER A 144 9.74 7.99 3.50
N GLY A 145 8.96 8.35 4.53
CA GLY A 145 9.45 9.12 5.67
C GLY A 145 10.53 8.39 6.47
N LEU A 146 10.44 7.06 6.59
CA LEU A 146 11.43 6.26 7.32
C LEU A 146 12.78 6.15 6.59
N VAL A 147 12.78 6.20 5.25
CA VAL A 147 13.97 6.03 4.41
C VAL A 147 14.58 7.35 3.90
N GLY A 148 14.07 8.49 4.35
CA GLY A 148 14.65 9.79 4.02
C GLY A 148 13.72 10.77 3.32
N GLY A 149 12.47 10.42 3.08
CA GLY A 149 11.42 11.29 2.52
C GLY A 149 10.97 10.92 1.12
N LEU A 150 9.86 11.53 0.70
CA LEU A 150 9.18 11.26 -0.57
C LEU A 150 10.06 11.50 -1.82
N GLY A 151 10.99 12.45 -1.74
CA GLY A 151 11.89 12.76 -2.85
C GLY A 151 12.86 11.63 -3.24
N LEU A 152 13.03 10.64 -2.37
CA LEU A 152 13.91 9.49 -2.59
C LEU A 152 13.13 8.20 -2.94
N ALA A 153 11.80 8.22 -2.86
CA ALA A 153 10.97 7.07 -3.14
C ALA A 153 10.69 6.95 -4.65
N PRO A 154 11.11 5.86 -5.30
CA PRO A 154 10.74 5.61 -6.70
C PRO A 154 9.30 5.09 -6.76
N GLY A 155 8.49 5.62 -7.70
CA GLY A 155 7.14 5.16 -7.99
C GLY A 155 7.04 4.54 -9.39
N ALA A 156 6.28 3.45 -9.49
CA ALA A 156 5.99 2.81 -10.77
C ALA A 156 4.57 2.27 -10.80
N ASN A 157 3.81 2.60 -11.85
CA ASN A 157 2.53 2.00 -12.17
C ASN A 157 2.75 0.92 -13.22
N ILE A 158 2.57 -0.34 -12.84
CA ILE A 158 2.87 -1.49 -13.70
C ILE A 158 1.56 -2.06 -14.23
N GLY A 159 1.43 -2.05 -15.55
CA GLY A 159 0.32 -2.68 -16.28
C GLY A 159 0.76 -3.94 -17.01
N VAL A 160 -0.19 -4.61 -17.67
CA VAL A 160 0.06 -5.86 -18.42
C VAL A 160 1.03 -5.63 -19.59
N ASN A 161 0.92 -4.49 -20.26
CA ASN A 161 1.66 -4.20 -21.50
C ASN A 161 2.64 -3.01 -21.39
N GLY A 162 2.84 -2.46 -20.19
CA GLY A 162 3.70 -1.30 -20.01
C GLY A 162 3.83 -0.87 -18.56
N ALA A 163 4.72 0.07 -18.33
CA ALA A 163 4.94 0.68 -17.03
C ALA A 163 5.10 2.20 -17.17
N ILE A 164 4.58 2.94 -16.19
CA ILE A 164 4.76 4.39 -16.07
C ILE A 164 5.54 4.63 -14.78
N PHE A 165 6.64 5.35 -14.89
CA PHE A 165 7.46 5.75 -13.75
C PHE A 165 7.20 7.22 -13.45
N GLU A 166 6.96 7.53 -12.20
CA GLU A 166 6.67 8.89 -11.75
C GLU A 166 7.32 9.18 -10.40
N ALA A 167 7.47 10.48 -10.11
CA ALA A 167 7.84 10.92 -8.79
C ALA A 167 6.63 10.78 -7.84
N VAL A 168 6.87 10.27 -6.64
CA VAL A 168 5.81 10.12 -5.61
C VAL A 168 5.51 11.46 -4.93
N HIS A 169 6.49 12.39 -4.93
CA HIS A 169 6.34 13.70 -4.29
C HIS A 169 5.50 14.69 -5.09
N GLY A 170 4.89 15.67 -4.40
CA GLY A 170 4.19 16.80 -4.99
C GLY A 170 5.12 17.84 -5.61
N THR A 171 4.56 18.94 -6.08
CA THR A 171 5.27 20.01 -6.82
C THR A 171 6.19 20.88 -5.97
N ALA A 172 6.03 20.90 -4.64
CA ALA A 172 6.80 21.67 -3.67
C ALA A 172 7.11 23.12 -4.14
N PRO A 173 6.08 23.96 -4.38
CA PRO A 173 6.23 25.26 -5.02
C PRO A 173 7.17 26.22 -4.27
N ASP A 174 7.29 26.05 -2.94
CA ASP A 174 8.13 26.90 -2.08
C ASP A 174 9.64 26.74 -2.33
N ILE A 175 10.04 25.64 -2.96
CA ILE A 175 11.44 25.36 -3.30
C ILE A 175 11.67 25.25 -4.81
N ALA A 176 10.68 25.57 -5.62
CA ALA A 176 10.80 25.55 -7.07
C ALA A 176 11.93 26.49 -7.54
N GLY A 177 12.86 25.99 -8.35
CA GLY A 177 14.01 26.75 -8.85
C GLY A 177 15.14 26.99 -7.83
N LYS A 178 15.07 26.39 -6.64
CA LYS A 178 16.16 26.40 -5.66
C LYS A 178 16.88 25.07 -5.75
N ASN A 179 18.03 25.07 -6.41
CA ASN A 179 18.92 23.90 -6.45
C ASN A 179 19.70 23.78 -5.15
#